data_2d4b1ae1e0cd213a7ad25f7d837c4ea6
#
_entry.id   2d4b1ae1e0cd213a7ad25f7d837c4ea6
#
_cell.length_a   1.000
_cell.length_b   1.000
_cell.length_c   1.000
_cell.angle_alpha   90.00
_cell.angle_beta   90.00
_cell.angle_gamma   90.00
#
_symmetry.space_group_name_H-M   'P 1'
#
loop_
_entity.id
_entity.type
_entity.pdbx_description
1 polymer ?
#
loop_
_entity_poly.entity_id
_entity_poly.type
_entity_poly.pdbx_seq_one_letter_code
_entity_poly.pdbx_strand_id
1 'polypeptide(L)'
;MKPNMYNDIPYNLVRKLIDAYKKQYNLIISGRDLMKIYPELDYHFFVTADIDTRVDRKMHQYEDETITREELKKHIEERDMLQEQAGFYKRYSKTIDVDVTECKNAEESAMKILEKIAQ
;
A
#
# COMPACT_ATOMS: atom_id res chain seq x y z
N MET A 1 -28.90 -6.27 -0.52
CA MET A 1 -27.94 -5.30 0.04
C MET A 1 -27.05 -4.73 -1.06
N LYS A 2 -26.74 -3.47 -0.96
CA LYS A 2 -25.89 -2.80 -1.96
C LYS A 2 -24.58 -2.37 -1.29
N PRO A 3 -23.60 -3.27 -1.21
CA PRO A 3 -22.34 -2.96 -0.51
C PRO A 3 -21.61 -1.73 -1.07
N ASN A 4 -21.77 -1.48 -2.36
CA ASN A 4 -21.11 -0.36 -3.02
C ASN A 4 -21.61 1.01 -2.54
N MET A 5 -22.82 1.05 -2.00
CA MET A 5 -23.41 2.30 -1.51
C MET A 5 -22.58 2.92 -0.39
N TYR A 6 -21.96 2.09 0.45
CA TYR A 6 -21.13 2.57 1.56
C TYR A 6 -19.72 2.90 1.13
N ASN A 7 -19.25 2.34 0.00
CA ASN A 7 -17.89 2.59 -0.50
C ASN A 7 -17.85 3.76 -1.48
N ASP A 8 -18.92 3.96 -2.26
CA ASP A 8 -18.95 4.99 -3.31
C ASP A 8 -18.82 6.40 -2.74
N ILE A 9 -19.49 6.68 -1.61
CA ILE A 9 -19.46 8.00 -0.99
C ILE A 9 -18.04 8.40 -0.55
N PRO A 10 -17.33 7.59 0.25
CA PRO A 10 -15.97 7.94 0.63
C PRO A 10 -14.99 7.97 -0.56
N TYR A 11 -15.19 7.10 -1.56
CA TYR A 11 -14.33 7.11 -2.75
C TYR A 11 -14.53 8.40 -3.56
N ASN A 12 -15.75 8.84 -3.73
CA ASN A 12 -16.05 10.09 -4.43
C ASN A 12 -15.47 11.30 -3.70
N LEU A 13 -15.54 11.29 -2.36
CA LEU A 13 -14.95 12.34 -1.56
C LEU A 13 -13.43 12.40 -1.74
N VAL A 14 -12.77 11.23 -1.70
CA VAL A 14 -11.33 11.14 -1.92
C VAL A 14 -10.95 11.65 -3.30
N ARG A 15 -11.72 11.30 -4.34
CA ARG A 15 -11.47 11.81 -5.70
C ARG A 15 -11.54 13.32 -5.75
N LYS A 16 -12.52 13.93 -5.10
CA LYS A 16 -12.66 15.39 -5.06
C LYS A 16 -11.48 16.05 -4.36
N LEU A 17 -11.00 15.44 -3.27
CA LEU A 17 -9.83 15.94 -2.55
C LEU A 17 -8.57 15.87 -3.41
N ILE A 18 -8.37 14.76 -4.11
CA ILE A 18 -7.23 14.60 -5.02
C ILE A 18 -7.29 15.65 -6.12
N ASP A 19 -8.44 15.81 -6.75
CA ASP A 19 -8.63 16.79 -7.83
C ASP A 19 -8.34 18.22 -7.35
N ALA A 20 -8.74 18.53 -6.12
CA ALA A 20 -8.52 19.86 -5.56
C ALA A 20 -7.04 20.11 -5.27
N TYR A 21 -6.37 19.14 -4.63
CA TYR A 21 -4.98 19.31 -4.23
C TYR A 21 -4.00 19.24 -5.40
N LYS A 22 -4.27 18.42 -6.41
CA LYS A 22 -3.33 18.25 -7.53
C LYS A 22 -3.21 19.52 -8.38
N LYS A 23 -4.13 20.45 -8.24
CA LYS A 23 -4.04 21.75 -8.94
C LYS A 23 -2.89 22.61 -8.43
N GLN A 24 -2.45 22.38 -7.19
CA GLN A 24 -1.43 23.20 -6.54
C GLN A 24 -0.20 22.39 -6.11
N TYR A 25 -0.32 21.06 -5.98
CA TYR A 25 0.72 20.22 -5.41
C TYR A 25 0.94 18.96 -6.23
N ASN A 26 2.16 18.45 -6.17
CA ASN A 26 2.43 17.07 -6.54
C ASN A 26 2.00 16.20 -5.35
N LEU A 27 1.28 15.12 -5.60
CA LEU A 27 0.70 14.32 -4.54
C LEU A 27 1.30 12.91 -4.51
N ILE A 28 1.56 12.43 -3.29
CA ILE A 28 1.84 11.02 -3.03
C ILE A 28 0.72 10.53 -2.13
N ILE A 29 0.04 9.48 -2.59
CA ILE A 29 -1.12 8.94 -1.90
C ILE A 29 -0.83 7.50 -1.51
N SER A 30 -1.09 7.14 -0.25
CA SER A 30 -0.96 5.75 0.19
C SER A 30 -2.31 5.22 0.60
N GLY A 31 -2.51 3.92 0.39
CA GLY A 31 -3.76 3.27 0.76
C GLY A 31 -4.02 2.05 -0.08
N ARG A 32 -5.22 1.52 0.07
CA ARG A 32 -5.68 0.36 -0.69
C ARG A 32 -6.67 0.81 -1.76
N ASP A 33 -6.77 0.02 -2.83
CA ASP A 33 -7.77 0.22 -3.88
C ASP A 33 -7.61 1.55 -4.64
N LEU A 34 -6.40 2.10 -4.64
CA LEU A 34 -6.15 3.43 -5.22
C LEU A 34 -6.48 3.51 -6.71
N MET A 35 -6.20 2.47 -7.47
CA MET A 35 -6.51 2.46 -8.91
C MET A 35 -8.00 2.43 -9.18
N LYS A 36 -8.78 1.89 -8.24
CA LYS A 36 -10.23 1.89 -8.34
C LYS A 36 -10.79 3.27 -7.95
N ILE A 37 -10.17 3.91 -6.96
CA ILE A 37 -10.57 5.23 -6.51
C ILE A 37 -10.18 6.30 -7.53
N TYR A 38 -8.95 6.24 -8.05
CA TYR A 38 -8.40 7.27 -8.94
C TYR A 38 -7.54 6.62 -10.03
N PRO A 39 -8.15 6.05 -11.08
CA PRO A 39 -7.39 5.36 -12.14
C PRO A 39 -6.51 6.29 -12.97
N GLU A 40 -6.70 7.60 -12.87
CA GLU A 40 -5.95 8.62 -13.63
C GLU A 40 -4.60 8.96 -12.98
N LEU A 41 -4.16 8.20 -11.95
CA LEU A 41 -2.84 8.40 -11.34
C LEU A 41 -1.73 8.29 -12.40
N ASP A 42 -0.74 9.17 -12.31
CA ASP A 42 0.41 9.12 -13.21
C ASP A 42 1.24 7.86 -12.98
N TYR A 43 1.39 7.45 -11.72
CA TYR A 43 2.13 6.26 -11.31
C TYR A 43 1.35 5.51 -10.26
N HIS A 44 1.41 4.19 -10.35
CA HIS A 44 0.86 3.31 -9.31
C HIS A 44 1.93 2.32 -8.91
N PHE A 45 2.35 2.38 -7.65
CA PHE A 45 3.38 1.51 -7.11
C PHE A 45 2.78 0.49 -6.16
N PHE A 46 3.19 -0.75 -6.29
CA PHE A 46 2.89 -1.79 -5.32
C PHE A 46 4.18 -2.14 -4.60
N VAL A 47 4.27 -1.71 -3.34
CA VAL A 47 5.48 -1.88 -2.54
C VAL A 47 5.41 -3.21 -1.81
N THR A 48 6.42 -4.05 -2.02
CA THR A 48 6.47 -5.39 -1.45
C THR A 48 7.76 -5.61 -0.67
N ALA A 49 7.71 -6.56 0.26
CA ALA A 49 8.88 -7.09 0.92
C ALA A 49 8.58 -8.55 1.28
N ASP A 50 9.62 -9.37 1.42
CA ASP A 50 9.39 -10.76 1.77
C ASP A 50 8.78 -10.85 3.17
N ILE A 51 8.15 -12.00 3.46
CA ILE A 51 7.38 -12.17 4.69
C ILE A 51 8.26 -12.05 5.93
N ASP A 52 9.45 -12.61 5.91
CA ASP A 52 10.33 -12.56 7.07
C ASP A 52 10.79 -11.14 7.39
N THR A 53 11.11 -10.37 6.36
CA THR A 53 11.46 -8.95 6.51
C THR A 53 10.30 -8.15 7.10
N ARG A 54 9.08 -8.41 6.63
CA ARG A 54 7.88 -7.73 7.12
C ARG A 54 7.61 -8.07 8.57
N VAL A 55 7.80 -9.33 8.94
CA VAL A 55 7.66 -9.77 10.33
C VAL A 55 8.69 -9.06 11.22
N ASP A 56 9.95 -9.03 10.80
CA ASP A 56 11.02 -8.36 11.56
C ASP A 56 10.72 -6.88 11.78
N ARG A 57 10.28 -6.19 10.74
CA ARG A 57 9.93 -4.77 10.83
C ARG A 57 8.76 -4.53 11.77
N LYS A 58 7.78 -5.42 11.73
CA LYS A 58 6.59 -5.31 12.60
C LYS A 58 6.94 -5.62 14.05
N MET A 59 7.83 -6.57 14.29
CA MET A 59 8.29 -6.90 15.64
C MET A 59 8.90 -5.69 16.33
N HIS A 60 9.64 -4.86 15.61
CA HIS A 60 10.20 -3.63 16.18
C HIS A 60 9.13 -2.67 16.69
N GLN A 61 7.95 -2.69 16.07
CA GLN A 61 6.85 -1.82 16.49
C GLN A 61 6.16 -2.32 17.75
N TYR A 62 6.35 -3.61 18.10
CA TYR A 62 5.69 -4.26 19.22
C TYR A 62 6.71 -4.71 20.28
N GLU A 63 7.73 -3.89 20.55
CA GLU A 63 8.80 -4.25 21.49
C GLU A 63 8.28 -4.63 22.89
N ASP A 64 7.21 -4.01 23.33
CA ASP A 64 6.62 -4.26 24.65
C ASP A 64 5.50 -5.29 24.65
N GLU A 65 5.21 -5.90 23.50
CA GLU A 65 4.14 -6.88 23.34
C GLU A 65 4.67 -8.29 23.56
N THR A 66 3.78 -9.18 24.02
CA THR A 66 4.14 -10.57 24.28
C THR A 66 3.89 -11.50 23.09
N ILE A 67 3.65 -10.93 21.92
CA ILE A 67 3.39 -11.73 20.71
C ILE A 67 4.69 -12.40 20.25
N THR A 68 4.60 -13.68 19.88
CA THR A 68 5.74 -14.40 19.31
C THR A 68 5.89 -14.09 17.83
N ARG A 69 7.10 -14.33 17.30
CA ARG A 69 7.38 -14.14 15.88
C ARG A 69 6.46 -15.02 15.02
N GLU A 70 6.24 -16.25 15.44
CA GLU A 70 5.40 -17.21 14.70
C GLU A 70 3.94 -16.75 14.67
N GLU A 71 3.44 -16.26 15.78
CA GLU A 71 2.08 -15.72 15.86
C GLU A 71 1.91 -14.50 14.96
N LEU A 72 2.87 -13.61 14.97
CA LEU A 72 2.83 -12.41 14.14
C LEU A 72 2.90 -12.77 12.66
N LYS A 73 3.78 -13.70 12.29
CA LYS A 73 3.88 -14.18 10.92
C LYS A 73 2.56 -14.74 10.43
N LYS A 74 1.92 -15.54 11.26
CA LYS A 74 0.61 -16.11 10.92
C LYS A 74 -0.44 -15.05 10.71
N HIS A 75 -0.48 -14.03 11.57
CA HIS A 75 -1.42 -12.92 11.44
C HIS A 75 -1.20 -12.14 10.14
N ILE A 76 0.05 -11.90 9.79
CA ILE A 76 0.39 -11.19 8.55
C ILE A 76 -0.03 -12.00 7.34
N GLU A 77 0.24 -13.31 7.34
CA GLU A 77 -0.14 -14.18 6.23
C GLU A 77 -1.66 -14.26 6.06
N GLU A 78 -2.40 -14.36 7.16
CA GLU A 78 -3.86 -14.38 7.13
C GLU A 78 -4.43 -13.06 6.59
N ARG A 79 -3.86 -11.95 7.02
CA ARG A 79 -4.28 -10.63 6.54
C ARG A 79 -4.00 -10.46 5.06
N ASP A 80 -2.83 -10.91 4.60
CA ASP A 80 -2.47 -10.86 3.18
C ASP A 80 -3.46 -11.66 2.34
N MET A 81 -3.84 -12.84 2.82
CA MET A 81 -4.80 -13.67 2.13
C MET A 81 -6.15 -12.98 1.99
N LEU A 82 -6.63 -12.37 3.07
CA LEU A 82 -7.91 -11.65 3.05
C LEU A 82 -7.87 -10.46 2.11
N GLN A 83 -6.77 -9.72 2.09
CA GLN A 83 -6.64 -8.57 1.21
C GLN A 83 -6.53 -8.97 -0.25
N GLU A 84 -5.86 -10.07 -0.53
CA GLU A 84 -5.78 -10.61 -1.89
C GLU A 84 -7.15 -11.06 -2.37
N GLN A 85 -7.91 -11.75 -1.52
CA GLN A 85 -9.27 -12.17 -1.84
C GLN A 85 -10.19 -10.99 -2.08
N ALA A 86 -9.98 -9.89 -1.38
CA ALA A 86 -10.75 -8.66 -1.56
C ALA A 86 -10.36 -7.89 -2.83
N GLY A 87 -9.31 -8.30 -3.53
CA GLY A 87 -8.86 -7.66 -4.76
C GLY A 87 -7.93 -6.47 -4.56
N PHE A 88 -7.47 -6.22 -3.32
CA PHE A 88 -6.61 -5.08 -3.03
C PHE A 88 -5.19 -5.24 -3.58
N TYR A 89 -4.77 -6.46 -3.90
CA TYR A 89 -3.43 -6.73 -4.44
C TYR A 89 -3.42 -6.88 -5.95
N LYS A 90 -4.48 -6.45 -6.61
CA LYS A 90 -4.57 -6.52 -8.06
C LYS A 90 -3.52 -5.62 -8.72
N ARG A 91 -2.81 -6.17 -9.71
CA ARG A 91 -1.87 -5.41 -10.55
C ARG A 91 -2.60 -4.96 -11.81
N TYR A 92 -2.44 -3.70 -12.12
CA TYR A 92 -2.97 -3.10 -13.35
C TYR A 92 -1.82 -2.92 -14.34
N SER A 93 -2.12 -2.57 -15.58
CA SER A 93 -1.09 -2.42 -16.60
C SER A 93 -0.03 -1.38 -16.24
N LYS A 94 -0.41 -0.32 -15.51
CA LYS A 94 0.55 0.70 -15.08
C LYS A 94 1.18 0.43 -13.71
N THR A 95 0.79 -0.64 -13.03
CA THR A 95 1.31 -0.94 -11.70
C THR A 95 2.78 -1.34 -11.78
N ILE A 96 3.61 -0.68 -10.98
CA ILE A 96 5.04 -0.97 -10.88
C ILE A 96 5.29 -1.62 -9.52
N ASP A 97 5.79 -2.84 -9.52
CA ASP A 97 6.17 -3.53 -8.29
C ASP A 97 7.53 -3.01 -7.83
N VAL A 98 7.62 -2.67 -6.55
CA VAL A 98 8.88 -2.22 -5.93
C VAL A 98 9.14 -3.10 -4.72
N ASP A 99 10.19 -3.91 -4.79
CA ASP A 99 10.59 -4.78 -3.69
C ASP A 99 11.58 -4.04 -2.80
N VAL A 100 11.19 -3.82 -1.55
CA VAL A 100 12.01 -3.08 -0.58
C VAL A 100 12.59 -3.99 0.49
N THR A 101 12.66 -5.30 0.22
CA THR A 101 13.22 -6.28 1.16
C THR A 101 14.62 -5.89 1.61
N GLU A 102 15.48 -5.45 0.69
CA GLU A 102 16.87 -5.11 0.97
C GLU A 102 17.06 -3.69 1.52
N CYS A 103 16.01 -2.90 1.59
CA CYS A 103 16.12 -1.53 2.10
C CYS A 103 16.26 -1.53 3.62
N LYS A 104 17.18 -0.73 4.14
CA LYS A 104 17.50 -0.68 5.57
C LYS A 104 16.57 0.23 6.36
N ASN A 105 15.94 1.19 5.70
CA ASN A 105 15.08 2.17 6.35
C ASN A 105 14.08 2.74 5.35
N ALA A 106 13.17 3.58 5.84
CA ALA A 106 12.14 4.20 5.01
C ALA A 106 12.71 5.10 3.93
N GLU A 107 13.85 5.76 4.21
CA GLU A 107 14.49 6.64 3.25
C GLU A 107 15.00 5.87 2.03
N GLU A 108 15.64 4.72 2.25
CA GLU A 108 16.08 3.86 1.15
C GLU A 108 14.93 3.35 0.32
N SER A 109 13.81 2.99 0.98
CA SER A 109 12.61 2.56 0.28
C SER A 109 12.05 3.68 -0.59
N ALA A 110 11.99 4.89 -0.06
CA ALA A 110 11.51 6.06 -0.79
C ALA A 110 12.40 6.37 -2.00
N MET A 111 13.72 6.28 -1.84
CA MET A 111 14.65 6.49 -2.95
C MET A 111 14.46 5.47 -4.06
N LYS A 112 14.18 4.22 -3.69
CA LYS A 112 13.95 3.18 -4.68
C LYS A 112 12.71 3.45 -5.51
N ILE A 113 11.66 3.98 -4.88
CA ILE A 113 10.44 4.39 -5.58
C ILE A 113 10.72 5.58 -6.50
N LEU A 114 11.46 6.59 -6.00
CA LEU A 114 11.79 7.78 -6.78
C LEU A 114 12.62 7.44 -8.03
N GLU A 115 13.50 6.44 -7.95
CA GLU A 115 14.26 5.97 -9.10
C GLU A 115 13.35 5.49 -10.23
N LYS A 116 12.22 4.88 -9.89
CA LYS A 116 11.25 4.41 -10.89
C LYS A 116 10.57 5.57 -11.62
N ILE A 117 10.37 6.68 -10.92
CA ILE A 117 9.77 7.87 -11.52
C ILE A 117 10.76 8.57 -12.45
N ALA A 118 12.04 8.56 -12.10
CA ALA A 118 13.09 9.21 -12.87
C ALA A 118 13.44 8.49 -14.18
N GLN A 119 13.00 7.26 -14.34
CA GLN A 119 13.28 6.47 -15.55
C GLN A 119 12.47 6.90 -16.76
#